data_677f5da44e7e2c12eabd976057d80497
#
_entry.id   677f5da44e7e2c12eabd976057d80497
#
_cell.length_a   1.000
_cell.length_b   1.000
_cell.length_c   1.000
_cell.angle_alpha   90.00
_cell.angle_beta   90.00
_cell.angle_gamma   90.00
#
_symmetry.space_group_name_H-M   'P 1'
#
loop_
_entity.id
_entity.type
_entity.pdbx_description
1 polymer ?
#
loop_
_entity_poly.entity_id
_entity_poly.type
_entity_poly.pdbx_seq_one_letter_code
_entity_poly.pdbx_strand_id
1 'polypeptide(L)'
;LILDENCKIAFSIASLAFKDDNKWRLYDGAGTIHAAITDVDFLKRVDNNQVSFSKGDVLVCNVRVQQWQTADGAKTEYEVTQVLEHRPAARQIQLPGL
;
A
#
# COMPACT_ATOMS: atom_id res chain seq x y z
N LEU A 1 5.87 -11.70 -19.56
CA LEU A 1 6.20 -11.53 -18.15
C LEU A 1 7.70 -11.55 -17.98
N ILE A 2 8.28 -10.45 -17.53
CA ILE A 2 9.75 -10.33 -17.35
C ILE A 2 10.12 -10.70 -15.93
N LEU A 3 9.29 -10.31 -14.98
CA LEU A 3 9.54 -10.44 -13.56
C LEU A 3 8.27 -10.79 -12.82
N ASP A 4 8.37 -11.69 -11.88
CA ASP A 4 7.29 -12.02 -10.95
C ASP A 4 7.95 -12.37 -9.62
N GLU A 5 7.94 -11.45 -8.68
CA GLU A 5 8.57 -11.60 -7.39
C GLU A 5 7.61 -11.28 -6.26
N ASN A 6 7.81 -11.93 -5.14
CA ASN A 6 7.15 -11.59 -3.89
C ASN A 6 8.16 -10.97 -2.95
N CYS A 7 7.83 -9.82 -2.40
CA CYS A 7 8.71 -9.14 -1.47
C CYS A 7 7.89 -8.46 -0.37
N LYS A 8 8.57 -8.12 0.70
CA LYS A 8 7.98 -7.39 1.82
C LYS A 8 8.35 -5.92 1.68
N ILE A 9 7.35 -5.07 1.60
CA ILE A 9 7.54 -3.64 1.42
C ILE A 9 6.72 -2.89 2.45
N ALA A 10 7.31 -1.83 3.01
CA ALA A 10 6.60 -0.88 3.84
C ALA A 10 6.19 0.32 2.99
N PHE A 11 4.90 0.61 2.97
CA PHE A 11 4.35 1.73 2.23
C PHE A 11 3.76 2.78 3.16
N SER A 12 3.89 4.05 2.78
CA SER A 12 3.09 5.10 3.37
C SER A 12 1.83 5.32 2.55
N ILE A 13 0.71 5.56 3.21
CA ILE A 13 -0.54 5.85 2.52
C ILE A 13 -0.47 7.28 1.98
N ALA A 14 -0.48 7.42 0.66
CA ALA A 14 -0.41 8.71 0.00
C ALA A 14 -1.79 9.33 -0.21
N SER A 15 -2.80 8.50 -0.44
CA SER A 15 -4.16 8.96 -0.65
C SER A 15 -5.15 7.89 -0.20
N LEU A 16 -6.23 8.33 0.44
CA LEU A 16 -7.32 7.47 0.87
C LEU A 16 -8.47 7.43 -0.13
N ALA A 17 -8.26 7.97 -1.32
CA ALA A 17 -9.28 7.92 -2.35
C ALA A 17 -9.46 6.48 -2.83
N PHE A 18 -10.50 5.84 -2.37
CA PHE A 18 -10.90 4.53 -2.83
C PHE A 18 -11.65 4.70 -4.14
N LYS A 19 -11.05 4.21 -5.21
CA LYS A 19 -11.74 4.11 -6.48
C LYS A 19 -12.29 2.71 -6.63
N ASP A 20 -13.24 2.55 -7.53
CA ASP A 20 -13.94 1.29 -7.75
C ASP A 20 -13.05 0.12 -8.14
N ASP A 21 -11.82 0.38 -8.53
CA ASP A 21 -10.84 -0.64 -8.90
C ASP A 21 -10.00 -1.16 -7.74
N ASN A 22 -10.29 -0.72 -6.51
CA ASN A 22 -9.57 -1.10 -5.29
C ASN A 22 -8.07 -0.86 -5.33
N LYS A 23 -7.63 0.06 -6.14
CA LYS A 23 -6.22 0.44 -6.19
C LYS A 23 -5.96 1.59 -5.23
N TRP A 24 -4.98 1.39 -4.39
CA TRP A 24 -4.56 2.37 -3.40
C TRP A 24 -3.33 3.09 -3.90
N ARG A 25 -3.27 4.37 -3.62
CA ARG A 25 -2.09 5.16 -3.90
C ARG A 25 -1.17 5.11 -2.69
N LEU A 26 -0.02 4.48 -2.87
CA LEU A 26 0.95 4.23 -1.82
C LEU A 26 2.30 4.82 -2.20
N TYR A 27 3.07 5.23 -1.20
CA TYR A 27 4.40 5.78 -1.36
C TYR A 27 5.42 4.78 -0.83
N ASP A 28 6.36 4.37 -1.68
CA ASP A 28 7.36 3.34 -1.34
C ASP A 28 8.71 3.91 -0.89
N GLY A 29 8.81 5.22 -0.74
CA GLY A 29 10.06 5.91 -0.41
C GLY A 29 10.74 6.55 -1.62
N ALA A 30 10.48 6.05 -2.81
CA ALA A 30 11.05 6.57 -4.04
C ALA A 30 10.02 7.27 -4.91
N GLY A 31 8.77 6.84 -4.85
CA GLY A 31 7.71 7.43 -5.63
C GLY A 31 6.36 6.85 -5.25
N THR A 32 5.32 7.41 -5.84
CA THR A 32 3.94 6.96 -5.63
C THR A 32 3.62 5.83 -6.59
N ILE A 33 3.05 4.77 -6.05
CA ILE A 33 2.59 3.63 -6.85
C ILE A 33 1.10 3.41 -6.62
N HIS A 34 0.47 2.75 -7.58
CA HIS A 34 -0.90 2.29 -7.45
C HIS A 34 -0.86 0.78 -7.28
N ALA A 35 -1.37 0.29 -6.16
CA ALA A 35 -1.35 -1.13 -5.84
C ALA A 35 -2.76 -1.64 -5.62
N ALA A 36 -3.07 -2.78 -6.22
CA ALA A 36 -4.31 -3.49 -5.93
C ALA A 36 -4.13 -4.25 -4.62
N ILE A 37 -5.14 -4.20 -3.75
CA ILE A 37 -5.12 -4.96 -2.50
C ILE A 37 -6.05 -6.14 -2.65
N THR A 38 -5.49 -7.34 -2.53
CA THR A 38 -6.22 -8.59 -2.67
C THR A 38 -6.35 -9.36 -1.37
N ASP A 39 -5.87 -8.81 -0.26
CA ASP A 39 -6.05 -9.38 1.07
C ASP A 39 -7.49 -9.19 1.51
N VAL A 40 -8.29 -10.24 1.37
CA VAL A 40 -9.73 -10.20 1.66
C VAL A 40 -10.01 -9.91 3.13
N ASP A 41 -9.23 -10.47 4.03
CA ASP A 41 -9.41 -10.24 5.47
C ASP A 41 -9.17 -8.79 5.83
N PHE A 42 -8.15 -8.18 5.23
CA PHE A 42 -7.85 -6.77 5.42
C PHE A 42 -8.98 -5.90 4.89
N LEU A 43 -9.47 -6.19 3.68
CA LEU A 43 -10.56 -5.43 3.07
C LEU A 43 -11.83 -5.53 3.90
N LYS A 44 -12.13 -6.68 4.48
CA LYS A 44 -13.28 -6.85 5.37
C LYS A 44 -13.16 -5.99 6.62
N ARG A 45 -11.98 -5.91 7.19
CA ARG A 45 -11.74 -5.06 8.36
C ARG A 45 -11.93 -3.58 8.03
N VAL A 46 -11.53 -3.17 6.85
CA VAL A 46 -11.74 -1.80 6.37
C VAL A 46 -13.24 -1.51 6.22
N ASP A 47 -13.97 -2.43 5.56
CA ASP A 47 -15.41 -2.28 5.33
C ASP A 47 -16.20 -2.23 6.64
N ASN A 48 -15.76 -2.96 7.65
CA ASN A 48 -16.42 -3.01 8.95
C ASN A 48 -15.98 -1.89 9.89
N ASN A 49 -15.20 -0.93 9.41
CA ASN A 49 -14.64 0.16 10.21
C ASN A 49 -13.81 -0.30 11.42
N GLN A 50 -13.26 -1.51 11.35
CA GLN A 50 -12.40 -2.03 12.41
C GLN A 50 -11.00 -1.45 12.35
N VAL A 51 -10.63 -0.88 11.22
CA VAL A 51 -9.32 -0.27 11.01
C VAL A 51 -9.53 1.13 10.49
N SER A 52 -8.87 2.08 11.11
CA SER A 52 -8.92 3.48 10.73
C SER A 52 -7.58 3.88 10.12
N PHE A 53 -7.61 4.48 8.95
CA PHE A 53 -6.41 4.89 8.24
C PHE A 53 -6.35 6.40 8.11
N SER A 54 -5.13 6.91 8.11
CA SER A 54 -4.86 8.32 7.84
C SER A 54 -3.72 8.43 6.84
N LYS A 55 -3.70 9.52 6.11
CA LYS A 55 -2.59 9.81 5.23
C LYS A 55 -1.28 9.83 6.03
N GLY A 56 -0.28 9.14 5.53
CA GLY A 56 1.00 9.00 6.20
C GLY A 56 1.13 7.75 7.07
N ASP A 57 0.05 7.04 7.31
CA ASP A 57 0.13 5.73 7.98
C ASP A 57 0.98 4.78 7.15
N VAL A 58 1.67 3.86 7.82
CA VAL A 58 2.54 2.89 7.16
C VAL A 58 1.88 1.53 7.18
N LEU A 59 1.87 0.87 6.02
CA LEU A 59 1.45 -0.51 5.88
C LEU A 59 2.66 -1.36 5.51
N VAL A 60 2.92 -2.39 6.31
CA VAL A 60 3.93 -3.39 5.99
C VAL A 60 3.23 -4.55 5.33
N CYS A 61 3.59 -4.83 4.09
CA CYS A 61 2.83 -5.74 3.25
C CYS A 61 3.71 -6.77 2.56
N ASN A 62 3.13 -7.94 2.31
CA ASN A 62 3.65 -8.82 1.28
C ASN A 62 3.11 -8.36 -0.06
N VAL A 63 3.99 -8.17 -1.00
CA VAL A 63 3.67 -7.58 -2.31
C VAL A 63 4.17 -8.47 -3.41
N ARG A 64 3.32 -8.71 -4.38
CA ARG A 64 3.71 -9.35 -5.62
C ARG A 64 3.98 -8.28 -6.65
N VAL A 65 5.19 -8.26 -7.19
CA VAL A 65 5.61 -7.32 -8.21
C VAL A 65 5.73 -8.06 -9.52
N GLN A 66 4.99 -7.63 -10.52
CA GLN A 66 5.01 -8.22 -11.84
C GLN A 66 5.39 -7.17 -12.88
N GLN A 67 6.26 -7.55 -13.79
CA GLN A 67 6.67 -6.69 -14.89
C GLN A 67 6.44 -7.39 -16.23
N TRP A 68 5.94 -6.63 -17.18
CA TRP A 68 5.75 -7.09 -18.55
C TRP A 68 6.46 -6.16 -19.51
N GLN A 69 6.93 -6.74 -20.60
CA GLN A 69 7.37 -5.97 -21.75
C GLN A 69 6.17 -5.72 -22.64
N THR A 70 5.91 -4.46 -22.92
CA THR A 70 4.83 -4.04 -23.82
C THR A 70 5.42 -3.29 -25.01
N ALA A 71 4.59 -2.99 -26.00
CA ALA A 71 5.00 -2.20 -27.16
C ALA A 71 5.49 -0.79 -26.76
N ASP A 72 4.98 -0.27 -25.67
CA ASP A 72 5.30 1.07 -25.17
C ASP A 72 6.41 1.07 -24.11
N GLY A 73 6.99 -0.08 -23.82
CA GLY A 73 8.02 -0.25 -22.82
C GLY A 73 7.65 -1.24 -21.73
N ALA A 74 8.33 -1.19 -20.61
CA ALA A 74 8.06 -2.07 -19.48
C ALA A 74 6.90 -1.53 -18.64
N LYS A 75 5.99 -2.42 -18.28
CA LYS A 75 4.87 -2.12 -17.38
C LYS A 75 5.08 -2.87 -16.07
N THR A 76 4.95 -2.17 -14.95
CA THR A 76 5.05 -2.77 -13.62
C THR A 76 3.72 -2.69 -12.90
N GLU A 77 3.30 -3.80 -12.30
CA GLU A 77 2.11 -3.83 -11.46
C GLU A 77 2.46 -4.36 -10.08
N TYR A 78 1.80 -3.78 -9.08
CA TYR A 78 1.96 -4.13 -7.69
C TYR A 78 0.65 -4.68 -7.15
N GLU A 79 0.74 -5.80 -6.44
CA GLU A 79 -0.41 -6.41 -5.78
C GLU A 79 -0.07 -6.64 -4.32
N VAL A 80 -0.82 -6.02 -3.42
CA VAL A 80 -0.68 -6.29 -1.99
C VAL A 80 -1.47 -7.55 -1.68
N THR A 81 -0.75 -8.65 -1.51
CA THR A 81 -1.36 -9.95 -1.26
C THR A 81 -1.72 -10.17 0.20
N GLN A 82 -0.98 -9.52 1.10
CA GLN A 82 -1.24 -9.60 2.53
C GLN A 82 -0.73 -8.35 3.23
N VAL A 83 -1.56 -7.76 4.06
CA VAL A 83 -1.17 -6.66 4.94
C VAL A 83 -0.73 -7.28 6.27
N LEU A 84 0.54 -7.17 6.59
CA LEU A 84 1.15 -7.78 7.77
C LEU A 84 1.01 -6.90 9.00
N GLU A 85 1.17 -5.59 8.82
CA GLU A 85 1.17 -4.65 9.92
C GLU A 85 0.67 -3.29 9.44
N HIS A 86 -0.06 -2.62 10.29
CA HIS A 86 -0.47 -1.23 10.11
C HIS A 86 0.13 -0.40 11.24
N ARG A 87 0.95 0.57 10.89
CA ARG A 87 1.53 1.51 11.83
C ARG A 87 0.90 2.87 11.62
N PRO A 88 0.18 3.40 12.60
CA PRO A 88 -0.36 4.74 12.48
C PRO A 88 0.75 5.75 12.22
N ALA A 89 0.42 6.80 11.46
CA ALA A 89 1.36 7.89 11.24
C ALA A 89 1.84 8.38 12.59
N ALA A 90 3.15 8.57 12.72
CA ALA A 90 3.71 9.11 13.93
C ALA A 90 3.12 10.50 14.14
N ARG A 91 2.19 10.61 15.07
CA ARG A 91 1.75 11.92 15.52
C ARG A 91 2.97 12.58 16.11
N GLN A 92 3.20 13.79 15.67
CA GLN A 92 4.22 14.57 16.29
C GLN A 92 3.85 14.69 17.77
N ILE A 93 4.55 13.96 18.60
CA ILE A 93 4.35 14.05 20.03
C ILE A 93 4.93 15.39 20.46
N GLN A 94 4.06 16.27 20.87
CA GLN A 94 4.53 17.47 21.53
C GLN A 94 5.16 17.07 22.84
N LEU A 95 6.45 17.28 22.93
CA LEU A 95 7.13 17.03 24.17
C LEU A 95 6.69 18.07 25.19
N PRO A 96 6.35 17.64 26.42
CA PRO A 96 5.99 18.58 27.48
C PRO A 96 7.10 19.58 27.68
N GLY A 97 6.75 20.83 27.78
CA GLY A 97 7.70 21.88 28.02
C GLY A 97 8.39 22.45 26.79
N LEU A 98 7.98 22.01 25.67
CA LEU A 98 8.50 22.56 24.42
C LEU A 98 7.50 23.46 23.74
#